data_700b0ee00b22d0846c560c0bd4625226
#
_entry.id   700b0ee00b22d0846c560c0bd4625226
#
_cell.length_a   1.000
_cell.length_b   1.000
_cell.length_c   1.000
_cell.angle_alpha   90.00
_cell.angle_beta   90.00
_cell.angle_gamma   90.00
#
_symmetry.space_group_name_H-M   'P 1'
#
loop_
_entity.id
_entity.type
_entity.pdbx_description
1 polymer ?
#
loop_
_entity_poly.entity_id
_entity_poly.type
_entity_poly.pdbx_seq_one_letter_code
_entity_poly.pdbx_strand_id
1 'polypeptide(L)'
;KEILDINSDNEELCEIVNNFKEVISKCESLGMEVFPVSMDINLLKAIYPAYITISCAEATSNNANLTGIIFGSRSDKENINEMMMDARTNGFSELIKRRFILGSYILQKENQEKLYLNACRVRRMITSCMNEFFKEYDGLILPAAASVAPLFDADKDRLSDEYLILDNHLAIGNFGGYPSITIP
;
A
#
# COMPACT_ATOMS: atom_id res chain seq x y z
N LYS A 1 0.71 -5.06 -19.34
CA LYS A 1 0.34 -6.18 -20.22
C LYS A 1 -0.55 -7.17 -19.50
N GLU A 2 -0.17 -7.62 -18.31
CA GLU A 2 -0.88 -8.64 -17.53
C GLU A 2 -2.35 -8.27 -17.28
N ILE A 3 -2.65 -6.99 -17.05
CA ILE A 3 -4.02 -6.47 -16.84
C ILE A 3 -4.86 -6.62 -18.12
N LEU A 4 -4.28 -6.39 -19.29
CA LEU A 4 -4.98 -6.47 -20.58
C LEU A 4 -5.32 -7.89 -20.99
N ASP A 5 -4.58 -8.86 -20.46
CA ASP A 5 -4.70 -10.29 -20.74
C ASP A 5 -5.60 -11.01 -19.69
N ILE A 6 -6.21 -10.28 -18.74
CA ILE A 6 -7.11 -10.87 -17.75
C ILE A 6 -8.33 -11.46 -18.46
N ASN A 7 -8.52 -12.78 -18.28
CA ASN A 7 -9.72 -13.49 -18.62
C ASN A 7 -10.29 -14.10 -17.34
N SER A 8 -11.45 -13.64 -16.91
CA SER A 8 -12.06 -14.00 -15.62
C SER A 8 -13.55 -14.18 -15.80
N ASP A 9 -14.13 -15.11 -15.02
CA ASP A 9 -15.58 -15.27 -14.90
C ASP A 9 -16.23 -14.18 -14.01
N ASN A 10 -15.42 -13.29 -13.43
CA ASN A 10 -15.90 -12.16 -12.63
C ASN A 10 -16.28 -11.01 -13.57
N GLU A 11 -17.60 -10.76 -13.68
CA GLU A 11 -18.17 -9.72 -14.54
C GLU A 11 -17.65 -8.32 -14.19
N GLU A 12 -17.54 -8.00 -12.90
CA GLU A 12 -17.04 -6.71 -12.41
C GLU A 12 -15.59 -6.45 -12.88
N LEU A 13 -14.73 -7.46 -12.76
CA LEU A 13 -13.35 -7.35 -13.20
C LEU A 13 -13.25 -7.19 -14.72
N CYS A 14 -14.09 -7.90 -15.48
CA CYS A 14 -14.18 -7.74 -16.93
C CYS A 14 -14.61 -6.33 -17.33
N GLU A 15 -15.57 -5.74 -16.62
CA GLU A 15 -16.00 -4.37 -16.85
C GLU A 15 -14.86 -3.36 -16.58
N ILE A 16 -14.14 -3.50 -15.48
CA ILE A 16 -12.97 -2.66 -15.15
C ILE A 16 -11.91 -2.75 -16.27
N VAL A 17 -11.61 -3.96 -16.76
CA VAL A 17 -10.64 -4.15 -17.85
C VAL A 17 -11.11 -3.52 -19.15
N ASN A 18 -12.41 -3.62 -19.47
CA ASN A 18 -12.97 -3.00 -20.67
C ASN A 18 -12.94 -1.47 -20.60
N ASN A 19 -13.35 -0.89 -19.46
CA ASN A 19 -13.24 0.55 -19.22
C ASN A 19 -11.78 1.03 -19.33
N PHE A 20 -10.84 0.25 -18.81
CA PHE A 20 -9.42 0.58 -18.94
C PHE A 20 -8.93 0.55 -20.41
N LYS A 21 -9.42 -0.40 -21.23
CA LYS A 21 -9.14 -0.43 -22.69
C LYS A 21 -9.72 0.78 -23.41
N GLU A 22 -10.90 1.26 -23.01
CA GLU A 22 -11.49 2.49 -23.54
C GLU A 22 -10.63 3.72 -23.19
N VAL A 23 -10.11 3.80 -21.97
CA VAL A 23 -9.17 4.86 -21.57
C VAL A 23 -7.92 4.84 -22.45
N ILE A 24 -7.34 3.66 -22.70
CA ILE A 24 -6.19 3.52 -23.61
C ILE A 24 -6.53 4.07 -25.00
N SER A 25 -7.64 3.62 -25.58
CA SER A 25 -8.11 4.09 -26.90
C SER A 25 -8.33 5.61 -26.94
N LYS A 26 -8.82 6.18 -25.82
CA LYS A 26 -8.97 7.62 -25.67
C LYS A 26 -7.61 8.34 -25.67
N CYS A 27 -6.63 7.83 -24.94
CA CYS A 27 -5.27 8.38 -24.93
C CYS A 27 -4.66 8.37 -26.35
N GLU A 28 -4.78 7.26 -27.06
CA GLU A 28 -4.30 7.13 -28.45
C GLU A 28 -5.01 8.13 -29.40
N SER A 29 -6.32 8.31 -29.24
CA SER A 29 -7.07 9.30 -30.03
C SER A 29 -6.64 10.75 -29.79
N LEU A 30 -6.03 11.03 -28.65
CA LEU A 30 -5.46 12.32 -28.27
C LEU A 30 -3.99 12.48 -28.72
N GLY A 31 -3.44 11.48 -29.42
CA GLY A 31 -2.09 11.51 -29.97
C GLY A 31 -1.02 10.98 -29.03
N MET A 32 -1.40 10.28 -27.98
CA MET A 32 -0.43 9.58 -27.12
C MET A 32 -0.07 8.22 -27.72
N GLU A 33 1.17 7.82 -27.62
CA GLU A 33 1.62 6.48 -27.95
C GLU A 33 1.57 5.61 -26.70
N VAL A 34 0.79 4.51 -26.75
CA VAL A 34 0.59 3.63 -25.58
C VAL A 34 1.20 2.26 -25.85
N PHE A 35 2.11 1.84 -24.99
CA PHE A 35 2.82 0.56 -25.11
C PHE A 35 2.55 -0.33 -23.90
N PRO A 36 2.24 -1.62 -24.11
CA PRO A 36 2.09 -2.57 -23.02
C PRO A 36 3.45 -2.94 -22.43
N VAL A 37 3.64 -2.66 -21.15
CA VAL A 37 4.82 -3.07 -20.37
C VAL A 37 4.48 -4.21 -19.41
N SER A 38 5.47 -5.02 -19.04
CA SER A 38 5.33 -6.13 -18.11
C SER A 38 6.32 -6.01 -16.96
N MET A 39 5.85 -6.36 -15.76
CA MET A 39 6.70 -6.54 -14.58
C MET A 39 6.64 -8.01 -14.15
N ASP A 40 7.73 -8.53 -13.59
CA ASP A 40 7.74 -9.90 -13.04
C ASP A 40 6.58 -10.09 -12.07
N ILE A 41 5.78 -11.12 -12.28
CA ILE A 41 4.60 -11.44 -11.46
C ILE A 41 4.95 -11.63 -9.99
N ASN A 42 6.15 -12.12 -9.67
CA ASN A 42 6.59 -12.27 -8.29
C ASN A 42 6.85 -10.91 -7.62
N LEU A 43 7.36 -9.93 -8.38
CA LEU A 43 7.49 -8.56 -7.89
C LEU A 43 6.12 -7.92 -7.67
N LEU A 44 5.17 -8.11 -8.58
CA LEU A 44 3.79 -7.62 -8.42
C LEU A 44 3.14 -8.21 -7.16
N LYS A 45 3.25 -9.53 -6.95
CA LYS A 45 2.74 -10.20 -5.74
C LYS A 45 3.44 -9.76 -4.46
N ALA A 46 4.68 -9.32 -4.56
CA ALA A 46 5.48 -8.89 -3.40
C ALA A 46 5.22 -7.43 -2.98
N ILE A 47 4.46 -6.64 -3.77
CA ILE A 47 4.19 -5.22 -3.46
C ILE A 47 3.57 -5.07 -2.06
N TYR A 48 2.43 -5.72 -1.82
CA TYR A 48 1.71 -5.59 -0.55
C TYR A 48 2.50 -6.11 0.66
N PRO A 49 3.05 -7.34 0.66
CA PRO A 49 3.87 -7.82 1.76
C PRO A 49 5.07 -6.91 2.08
N ALA A 50 5.74 -6.39 1.06
CA ALA A 50 6.85 -5.47 1.27
C ALA A 50 6.36 -4.13 1.84
N TYR A 51 5.27 -3.58 1.30
CA TYR A 51 4.67 -2.33 1.77
C TYR A 51 4.25 -2.42 3.23
N ILE A 52 3.47 -3.44 3.60
CA ILE A 52 2.96 -3.56 4.97
C ILE A 52 4.09 -3.79 5.98
N THR A 53 5.11 -4.56 5.59
CA THR A 53 6.29 -4.81 6.43
C THR A 53 7.05 -3.53 6.72
N ILE A 54 7.39 -2.76 5.69
CA ILE A 54 8.11 -1.49 5.82
C ILE A 54 7.27 -0.47 6.57
N SER A 55 6.02 -0.28 6.16
CA SER A 55 5.15 0.75 6.73
C SER A 55 4.85 0.51 8.21
N CYS A 56 4.63 -0.74 8.64
CA CYS A 56 4.41 -1.07 10.04
C CYS A 56 5.67 -0.85 10.89
N ALA A 57 6.83 -1.25 10.38
CA ALA A 57 8.11 -1.04 11.08
C ALA A 57 8.40 0.46 11.25
N GLU A 58 8.29 1.24 10.19
CA GLU A 58 8.52 2.68 10.21
C GLU A 58 7.47 3.42 11.03
N ALA A 59 6.19 3.06 10.93
CA ALA A 59 5.12 3.66 11.75
C ALA A 59 5.36 3.42 13.24
N THR A 60 5.82 2.22 13.63
CA THR A 60 6.14 1.89 15.02
C THR A 60 7.26 2.77 15.54
N SER A 61 8.34 2.91 14.78
CA SER A 61 9.49 3.74 15.14
C SER A 61 9.12 5.24 15.18
N ASN A 62 8.46 5.73 14.14
CA ASN A 62 8.14 7.15 13.98
C ASN A 62 7.12 7.65 15.02
N ASN A 63 6.20 6.79 15.45
CA ASN A 63 5.20 7.14 16.44
C ASN A 63 5.58 6.74 17.89
N ALA A 64 6.80 6.31 18.12
CA ALA A 64 7.27 5.95 19.46
C ALA A 64 7.27 7.13 20.44
N ASN A 65 7.39 8.36 19.94
CA ASN A 65 7.38 9.60 20.72
C ASN A 65 5.98 10.07 21.16
N LEU A 66 4.91 9.49 20.60
CA LEU A 66 3.53 9.82 20.96
C LEU A 66 3.13 9.09 22.25
N THR A 67 3.68 9.54 23.37
CA THR A 67 3.55 8.91 24.69
C THR A 67 2.58 9.66 25.62
N GLY A 68 2.06 10.81 25.20
CA GLY A 68 1.22 11.68 26.05
C GLY A 68 2.02 12.54 27.04
N ILE A 69 3.37 12.46 27.05
CA ILE A 69 4.21 13.28 27.93
C ILE A 69 4.58 14.60 27.23
N ILE A 70 5.28 14.53 26.11
CA ILE A 70 5.67 15.69 25.29
C ILE A 70 4.76 15.80 24.07
N PHE A 71 4.50 14.67 23.40
CA PHE A 71 3.64 14.57 22.22
C PHE A 71 2.53 13.54 22.44
N GLY A 72 1.40 13.74 21.76
CA GLY A 72 0.21 12.91 21.85
C GLY A 72 -0.77 13.42 22.90
N SER A 73 -1.90 12.72 23.05
CA SER A 73 -2.95 13.06 24.02
C SER A 73 -2.47 12.78 25.42
N ARG A 74 -2.49 13.80 26.27
CA ARG A 74 -2.15 13.67 27.68
C ARG A 74 -3.35 13.23 28.50
N SER A 75 -3.18 12.24 29.35
CA SER A 75 -4.20 11.83 30.33
C SER A 75 -3.99 12.48 31.70
N ASP A 76 -5.02 12.40 32.52
CA ASP A 76 -5.00 12.96 33.89
C ASP A 76 -4.38 11.99 34.92
N LYS A 77 -3.65 10.98 34.46
CA LYS A 77 -2.95 10.03 35.35
C LYS A 77 -1.76 10.69 36.01
N GLU A 78 -1.55 10.38 37.28
CA GLU A 78 -0.43 10.94 38.08
C GLU A 78 0.91 10.22 37.78
N ASN A 79 0.82 8.91 37.49
CA ASN A 79 1.99 8.10 37.21
C ASN A 79 2.37 8.17 35.75
N ILE A 80 3.64 8.43 35.42
CA ILE A 80 4.17 8.53 34.06
C ILE A 80 3.89 7.27 33.25
N ASN A 81 4.08 6.07 33.82
CA ASN A 81 3.84 4.81 33.11
C ASN A 81 2.36 4.63 32.80
N GLU A 82 1.47 4.96 33.72
CA GLU A 82 0.03 4.92 33.49
C GLU A 82 -0.42 5.94 32.45
N MET A 83 0.17 7.14 32.46
CA MET A 83 -0.06 8.17 31.45
C MET A 83 0.34 7.69 30.07
N MET A 84 1.52 7.08 29.93
CA MET A 84 2.00 6.51 28.66
C MET A 84 1.11 5.34 28.20
N MET A 85 0.74 4.45 29.12
CA MET A 85 -0.16 3.33 28.80
C MET A 85 -1.52 3.84 28.32
N ASP A 86 -2.10 4.83 29.00
CA ASP A 86 -3.38 5.41 28.61
C ASP A 86 -3.31 6.08 27.23
N ALA A 87 -2.29 6.90 26.97
CA ALA A 87 -2.06 7.54 25.70
C ALA A 87 -1.93 6.52 24.56
N ARG A 88 -1.21 5.41 24.78
CA ARG A 88 -1.01 4.36 23.76
C ARG A 88 -2.26 3.49 23.57
N THR A 89 -3.03 3.26 24.64
CA THR A 89 -4.23 2.41 24.59
C THR A 89 -5.43 3.14 23.98
N ASN A 90 -5.65 4.38 24.40
CA ASN A 90 -6.85 5.14 24.05
C ASN A 90 -6.60 6.18 22.94
N GLY A 91 -5.35 6.58 22.71
CA GLY A 91 -4.98 7.57 21.70
C GLY A 91 -4.85 7.03 20.27
N PHE A 92 -4.96 5.72 20.06
CA PHE A 92 -4.85 5.09 18.72
C PHE A 92 -6.01 4.14 18.44
N SER A 93 -6.45 4.12 17.18
CA SER A 93 -7.42 3.14 16.72
C SER A 93 -6.85 1.72 16.75
N GLU A 94 -7.73 0.72 16.76
CA GLU A 94 -7.33 -0.69 16.75
C GLU A 94 -6.46 -1.06 15.54
N LEU A 95 -6.78 -0.52 14.36
CA LEU A 95 -5.98 -0.73 13.15
C LEU A 95 -4.54 -0.23 13.34
N ILE A 96 -4.36 0.95 13.93
CA ILE A 96 -3.03 1.51 14.18
C ILE A 96 -2.28 0.70 15.26
N LYS A 97 -2.97 0.27 16.31
CA LYS A 97 -2.38 -0.61 17.34
C LYS A 97 -1.93 -1.95 16.73
N ARG A 98 -2.73 -2.56 15.84
CA ARG A 98 -2.32 -3.77 15.09
C ARG A 98 -1.03 -3.53 14.31
N ARG A 99 -0.90 -2.40 13.62
CA ARG A 99 0.33 -2.04 12.88
C ARG A 99 1.53 -1.87 13.81
N PHE A 100 1.36 -1.30 14.99
CA PHE A 100 2.45 -1.18 15.96
C PHE A 100 2.90 -2.53 16.53
N ILE A 101 1.97 -3.45 16.77
CA ILE A 101 2.31 -4.81 17.22
C ILE A 101 3.12 -5.52 16.12
N LEU A 102 2.65 -5.48 14.88
CA LEU A 102 3.35 -6.08 13.75
C LEU A 102 4.73 -5.43 13.53
N GLY A 103 4.80 -4.11 13.57
CA GLY A 103 6.06 -3.37 13.41
C GLY A 103 7.05 -3.66 14.54
N SER A 104 6.57 -3.81 15.78
CA SER A 104 7.42 -4.20 16.91
C SER A 104 7.99 -5.59 16.73
N TYR A 105 7.23 -6.54 16.21
CA TYR A 105 7.70 -7.89 15.87
C TYR A 105 8.75 -7.86 14.75
N ILE A 106 8.49 -7.08 13.69
CA ILE A 106 9.39 -6.93 12.54
C ILE A 106 10.74 -6.33 12.97
N LEU A 107 10.72 -5.37 13.89
CA LEU A 107 11.92 -4.68 14.36
C LEU A 107 12.73 -5.43 15.42
N GLN A 108 12.26 -6.59 15.90
CA GLN A 108 13.08 -7.46 16.78
C GLN A 108 14.37 -7.86 16.07
N LYS A 109 15.45 -7.93 16.82
CA LYS A 109 16.80 -8.18 16.30
C LYS A 109 16.88 -9.43 15.41
N GLU A 110 16.20 -10.50 15.81
CA GLU A 110 16.15 -11.78 15.09
C GLU A 110 15.32 -11.72 13.80
N ASN A 111 14.38 -10.77 13.69
CA ASN A 111 13.46 -10.63 12.58
C ASN A 111 13.86 -9.53 11.59
N GLN A 112 14.60 -8.53 12.06
CA GLN A 112 14.91 -7.32 11.29
C GLN A 112 15.56 -7.63 9.94
N GLU A 113 16.57 -8.50 9.91
CA GLU A 113 17.23 -8.89 8.65
C GLU A 113 16.28 -9.65 7.73
N LYS A 114 15.52 -10.59 8.27
CA LYS A 114 14.67 -11.49 7.50
C LYS A 114 13.42 -10.81 6.97
N LEU A 115 12.87 -9.84 7.68
CA LEU A 115 11.63 -9.16 7.32
C LEU A 115 11.89 -7.77 6.78
N TYR A 116 12.35 -6.82 7.61
CA TYR A 116 12.47 -5.42 7.23
C TYR A 116 13.48 -5.20 6.11
N LEU A 117 14.71 -5.70 6.26
CA LEU A 117 15.74 -5.48 5.26
C LEU A 117 15.45 -6.24 3.96
N ASN A 118 14.83 -7.42 4.01
CA ASN A 118 14.39 -8.11 2.80
C ASN A 118 13.24 -7.35 2.10
N ALA A 119 12.28 -6.82 2.84
CA ALA A 119 11.24 -5.98 2.26
C ALA A 119 11.83 -4.72 1.59
N CYS A 120 12.84 -4.09 2.19
CA CYS A 120 13.57 -2.98 1.57
C CYS A 120 14.30 -3.39 0.28
N ARG A 121 14.87 -4.60 0.22
CA ARG A 121 15.47 -5.15 -1.01
C ARG A 121 14.44 -5.36 -2.11
N VAL A 122 13.28 -5.93 -1.76
CA VAL A 122 12.15 -6.09 -2.69
C VAL A 122 11.66 -4.74 -3.20
N ARG A 123 11.45 -3.77 -2.30
CA ARG A 123 11.14 -2.38 -2.68
C ARG A 123 12.13 -1.84 -3.71
N ARG A 124 13.44 -2.03 -3.48
CA ARG A 124 14.49 -1.59 -4.41
C ARG A 124 14.37 -2.27 -5.76
N MET A 125 14.07 -3.58 -5.82
CA MET A 125 13.88 -4.29 -7.09
C MET A 125 12.71 -3.73 -7.87
N ILE A 126 11.56 -3.50 -7.21
CA ILE A 126 10.37 -2.88 -7.82
C ILE A 126 10.70 -1.48 -8.34
N THR A 127 11.35 -0.65 -7.52
CA THR A 127 11.74 0.71 -7.90
C THR A 127 12.73 0.71 -9.08
N SER A 128 13.67 -0.24 -9.11
CA SER A 128 14.61 -0.36 -10.24
C SER A 128 13.88 -0.72 -11.53
N CYS A 129 12.91 -1.63 -11.48
CA CYS A 129 12.08 -1.97 -12.64
C CYS A 129 11.28 -0.76 -13.14
N MET A 130 10.67 0.00 -12.22
CA MET A 130 9.95 1.22 -12.57
C MET A 130 10.85 2.29 -13.19
N ASN A 131 12.07 2.45 -12.67
CA ASN A 131 13.03 3.40 -13.22
C ASN A 131 13.48 3.03 -14.64
N GLU A 132 13.53 1.72 -14.99
CA GLU A 132 13.78 1.32 -16.37
C GLU A 132 12.62 1.74 -17.28
N PHE A 133 11.36 1.55 -16.85
CA PHE A 133 10.21 2.04 -17.61
C PHE A 133 10.26 3.55 -17.85
N PHE A 134 10.57 4.33 -16.82
CA PHE A 134 10.63 5.80 -16.93
C PHE A 134 11.87 6.34 -17.67
N LYS A 135 12.76 5.48 -18.17
CA LYS A 135 13.78 5.90 -19.15
C LYS A 135 13.21 5.96 -20.57
N GLU A 136 12.16 5.21 -20.85
CA GLU A 136 11.58 5.05 -22.17
C GLU A 136 10.20 5.70 -22.30
N TYR A 137 9.46 5.80 -21.18
CA TYR A 137 8.07 6.26 -21.15
C TYR A 137 7.89 7.43 -20.19
N ASP A 138 7.05 8.39 -20.57
CA ASP A 138 6.74 9.58 -19.78
C ASP A 138 5.84 9.28 -18.58
N GLY A 139 5.04 8.23 -18.64
CA GLY A 139 4.10 7.83 -17.60
C GLY A 139 3.69 6.38 -17.66
N LEU A 140 3.10 5.91 -16.57
CA LEU A 140 2.49 4.58 -16.46
C LEU A 140 1.00 4.74 -16.12
N ILE A 141 0.13 4.07 -16.86
CA ILE A 141 -1.31 4.03 -16.58
C ILE A 141 -1.71 2.65 -16.08
N LEU A 142 -2.54 2.62 -15.04
CA LEU A 142 -3.03 1.40 -14.39
C LEU A 142 -4.49 1.63 -13.96
N PRO A 143 -5.33 0.58 -13.88
CA PRO A 143 -6.59 0.67 -13.15
C PRO A 143 -6.34 1.08 -11.69
N ALA A 144 -7.18 1.95 -11.14
CA ALA A 144 -7.00 2.42 -9.75
C ALA A 144 -7.32 1.32 -8.73
N ALA A 145 -8.31 0.46 -9.02
CA ALA A 145 -8.73 -0.64 -8.15
C ALA A 145 -9.12 -1.86 -8.97
N ALA A 146 -9.15 -3.02 -8.33
CA ALA A 146 -9.58 -4.29 -8.92
C ALA A 146 -11.07 -4.57 -8.69
N SER A 147 -11.80 -3.69 -8.02
CA SER A 147 -13.23 -3.79 -7.73
C SER A 147 -13.87 -2.41 -7.64
N VAL A 148 -15.20 -2.36 -7.71
CA VAL A 148 -15.97 -1.14 -7.40
C VAL A 148 -15.96 -0.86 -5.90
N ALA A 149 -16.39 0.35 -5.52
CA ALA A 149 -16.52 0.72 -4.12
C ALA A 149 -17.46 -0.24 -3.37
N PRO A 150 -17.09 -0.72 -2.17
CA PRO A 150 -17.97 -1.60 -1.40
C PRO A 150 -19.23 -0.88 -0.96
N LEU A 151 -20.34 -1.61 -0.84
CA LEU A 151 -21.59 -1.08 -0.30
C LEU A 151 -21.41 -0.66 1.16
N PHE A 152 -22.14 0.39 1.59
CA PHE A 152 -22.06 0.89 2.98
C PHE A 152 -22.48 -0.16 4.02
N ASP A 153 -23.45 -0.99 3.68
CA ASP A 153 -24.00 -2.03 4.57
C ASP A 153 -23.26 -3.38 4.45
N ALA A 154 -22.17 -3.43 3.69
CA ALA A 154 -21.34 -4.62 3.66
C ALA A 154 -20.66 -4.78 5.04
N ASP A 155 -21.06 -5.84 5.75
CA ASP A 155 -20.45 -6.28 7.02
C ASP A 155 -19.02 -6.80 6.74
N LYS A 156 -18.14 -5.88 6.33
CA LYS A 156 -16.74 -6.21 6.08
C LYS A 156 -15.94 -5.89 7.33
N ASP A 157 -15.28 -6.89 7.84
CA ASP A 157 -14.25 -6.70 8.86
C ASP A 157 -13.17 -5.77 8.30
N ARG A 158 -13.17 -4.51 8.77
CA ARG A 158 -12.19 -3.48 8.36
C ARG A 158 -10.75 -3.86 8.70
N LEU A 159 -10.57 -4.93 9.47
CA LEU A 159 -9.27 -5.50 9.79
C LEU A 159 -8.92 -6.69 8.88
N SER A 160 -9.80 -7.10 7.97
CA SER A 160 -9.53 -8.18 7.02
C SER A 160 -8.42 -7.79 6.03
N ASP A 161 -7.61 -8.76 5.66
CA ASP A 161 -6.57 -8.56 4.66
C ASP A 161 -7.18 -8.26 3.28
N GLU A 162 -8.36 -8.78 2.97
CA GLU A 162 -9.09 -8.47 1.72
C GLU A 162 -9.38 -6.98 1.56
N TYR A 163 -9.82 -6.32 2.63
CA TYR A 163 -10.07 -4.88 2.59
C TYR A 163 -8.79 -4.06 2.39
N LEU A 164 -7.65 -4.57 2.89
CA LEU A 164 -6.36 -3.87 2.83
C LEU A 164 -5.58 -4.12 1.53
N ILE A 165 -5.99 -5.10 0.72
CA ILE A 165 -5.27 -5.53 -0.49
C ILE A 165 -5.81 -4.87 -1.77
N LEU A 166 -7.03 -4.33 -1.76
CA LEU A 166 -7.71 -3.80 -2.96
C LEU A 166 -6.87 -2.78 -3.76
N ASP A 167 -6.06 -1.97 -3.10
CA ASP A 167 -5.26 -0.89 -3.69
C ASP A 167 -3.76 -1.18 -3.69
N ASN A 168 -3.40 -2.43 -3.66
CA ASN A 168 -2.04 -2.91 -3.42
C ASN A 168 -0.98 -2.30 -4.35
N HIS A 169 -1.28 -2.21 -5.65
CA HIS A 169 -0.37 -1.68 -6.66
C HIS A 169 -0.12 -0.17 -6.53
N LEU A 170 -0.98 0.59 -5.86
CA LEU A 170 -0.77 2.02 -5.60
C LEU A 170 0.44 2.28 -4.70
N ALA A 171 0.88 1.28 -3.93
CA ALA A 171 2.11 1.36 -3.14
C ALA A 171 3.38 1.54 -4.00
N ILE A 172 3.34 1.27 -5.31
CA ILE A 172 4.46 1.51 -6.23
C ILE A 172 4.86 2.99 -6.22
N GLY A 173 3.90 3.90 -6.24
CA GLY A 173 4.15 5.34 -6.12
C GLY A 173 4.89 5.69 -4.84
N ASN A 174 4.46 5.11 -3.71
CA ASN A 174 5.09 5.32 -2.40
C ASN A 174 6.51 4.74 -2.35
N PHE A 175 6.76 3.60 -3.00
CA PHE A 175 8.09 2.97 -3.01
C PHE A 175 9.15 3.82 -3.70
N GLY A 176 8.82 4.40 -4.84
CA GLY A 176 9.75 5.18 -5.65
C GLY A 176 9.68 6.69 -5.44
N GLY A 177 8.65 7.18 -4.74
CA GLY A 177 8.40 8.62 -4.62
C GLY A 177 7.90 9.24 -5.93
N TYR A 178 7.25 8.45 -6.77
CA TYR A 178 6.69 8.94 -8.02
C TYR A 178 5.40 9.71 -7.77
N PRO A 179 5.19 10.86 -8.44
CA PRO A 179 3.90 11.52 -8.41
C PRO A 179 2.84 10.62 -9.05
N SER A 180 1.68 10.54 -8.43
CA SER A 180 0.55 9.75 -8.93
C SER A 180 -0.75 10.52 -8.79
N ILE A 181 -1.68 10.29 -9.72
CA ILE A 181 -3.01 10.86 -9.72
C ILE A 181 -4.01 9.77 -10.09
N THR A 182 -5.14 9.74 -9.41
CA THR A 182 -6.29 8.92 -9.78
C THR A 182 -7.36 9.83 -10.33
N ILE A 183 -7.90 9.47 -11.48
CA ILE A 183 -9.00 10.18 -12.15
C ILE A 183 -10.19 9.22 -12.28
N PRO A 184 -11.44 9.72 -12.23
CA PRO A 184 -12.65 8.92 -12.45
C PRO A 184 -12.75 8.42 -13.89
#